data_f4306db00f3fed96b325fad210651929
#
_entry.id   f4306db00f3fed96b325fad210651929
#
_cell.length_a   1.000
_cell.length_b   1.000
_cell.length_c   1.000
_cell.angle_alpha   90.00
_cell.angle_beta   90.00
_cell.angle_gamma   90.00
#
_symmetry.space_group_name_H-M   'P 1'
#
loop_
_entity.id
_entity.type
_entity.pdbx_description
1 polymer ?
#
loop_
_entity_poly.entity_id
_entity_poly.type
_entity_poly.pdbx_seq_one_letter_code
_entity_poly.pdbx_strand_id
1 'polypeptide(L)'
;TTSDKIAYTSRKKTGKEYALSTNSDIYVYDLNTKKTANISEGIMGYDTNPQYSPDGKFIAWQSMERDGYESDQNRLMVMNLETGEKIFASKDFDSNVDGFVWSADAKALYFTGVWHGESQVYKIDLTDSNKITPLTSGMYDYAGVALLGEHKLIVQRHSLSMGDEIYSIDLADNNKIAQLTTENKHIYDQLTIGKVEGRWMKTTDGKQMLTWVIYPPHFDPNKKYPTLLFCEGGPQSPVSQFWSYRWNM
;
A
#
# COMPACT_ATOMS: atom_id res chain seq x y z
N THR A 1 -23.32 3.72 14.59
CA THR A 1 -22.73 2.47 15.07
C THR A 1 -22.47 2.59 16.55
N THR A 2 -23.20 1.85 17.37
CA THR A 2 -22.87 1.65 18.79
C THR A 2 -21.65 0.72 18.83
N SER A 3 -20.47 1.32 18.88
CA SER A 3 -19.23 0.54 19.00
C SER A 3 -18.99 0.21 20.46
N ASP A 4 -19.34 -0.99 20.87
CA ASP A 4 -19.03 -1.54 22.21
C ASP A 4 -17.67 -2.25 22.23
N LYS A 5 -16.94 -2.26 21.13
CA LYS A 5 -15.64 -2.91 21.00
C LYS A 5 -14.60 -1.99 20.40
N ILE A 6 -13.38 -2.07 20.90
CA ILE A 6 -12.22 -1.32 20.40
C ILE A 6 -11.21 -2.34 19.92
N ALA A 7 -10.84 -2.28 18.63
CA ALA A 7 -9.72 -3.04 18.09
C ALA A 7 -8.46 -2.18 18.15
N TYR A 8 -7.33 -2.79 18.52
CA TYR A 8 -6.05 -2.10 18.61
C TYR A 8 -4.88 -3.07 18.42
N THR A 9 -3.78 -2.54 17.93
CA THR A 9 -2.50 -3.27 17.86
C THR A 9 -1.73 -3.11 19.15
N SER A 10 -1.13 -4.17 19.66
CA SER A 10 -0.24 -4.11 20.80
C SER A 10 0.81 -5.21 20.78
N ARG A 11 2.03 -4.87 21.17
CA ARG A 11 3.09 -5.82 21.49
C ARG A 11 3.11 -6.02 23.01
N LYS A 12 2.53 -7.13 23.48
CA LYS A 12 2.49 -7.48 24.93
C LYS A 12 3.69 -8.32 25.33
N LYS A 13 4.89 -7.83 25.03
CA LYS A 13 6.17 -8.39 25.44
C LYS A 13 6.83 -7.52 26.48
N THR A 14 7.71 -8.07 27.31
CA THR A 14 8.45 -7.34 28.34
C THR A 14 9.93 -7.70 28.36
N GLY A 15 10.77 -6.82 28.92
CA GLY A 15 12.20 -7.07 29.05
C GLY A 15 12.90 -7.30 27.71
N LYS A 16 13.75 -8.31 27.62
CA LYS A 16 14.52 -8.64 26.41
C LYS A 16 13.63 -9.08 25.25
N GLU A 17 12.52 -9.74 25.52
CA GLU A 17 11.61 -10.19 24.47
C GLU A 17 11.02 -9.02 23.66
N TYR A 18 10.77 -7.89 24.31
CA TYR A 18 10.29 -6.69 23.63
C TYR A 18 11.27 -6.16 22.59
N ALA A 19 12.57 -6.28 22.87
CA ALA A 19 13.62 -5.82 21.94
C ALA A 19 13.95 -6.83 20.82
N LEU A 20 13.68 -8.12 21.05
CA LEU A 20 14.06 -9.20 20.13
C LEU A 20 12.92 -9.61 19.20
N SER A 21 11.68 -9.50 19.64
CA SER A 21 10.51 -9.93 18.88
C SER A 21 9.88 -8.76 18.12
N THR A 22 9.48 -8.99 16.87
CA THR A 22 8.67 -8.08 16.08
C THR A 22 7.17 -8.34 16.25
N ASN A 23 6.82 -9.42 16.97
CA ASN A 23 5.44 -9.85 17.15
C ASN A 23 4.57 -8.77 17.80
N SER A 24 3.59 -8.29 17.05
CA SER A 24 2.47 -7.48 17.57
C SER A 24 1.16 -8.16 17.15
N ASP A 25 0.18 -8.13 18.04
CA ASP A 25 -1.12 -8.75 17.82
C ASP A 25 -2.25 -7.73 17.75
N ILE A 26 -3.36 -8.15 17.13
CA ILE A 26 -4.63 -7.43 17.15
C ILE A 26 -5.45 -7.88 18.35
N TYR A 27 -5.77 -6.93 19.20
CA TYR A 27 -6.63 -7.14 20.36
C TYR A 27 -7.98 -6.46 20.17
N VAL A 28 -9.03 -7.10 20.67
CA VAL A 28 -10.38 -6.54 20.74
C VAL A 28 -10.77 -6.41 22.21
N TYR A 29 -10.99 -5.18 22.67
CA TYR A 29 -11.51 -4.88 23.99
C TYR A 29 -13.01 -4.64 23.93
N ASP A 30 -13.76 -5.37 24.73
CA ASP A 30 -15.22 -5.24 24.85
C ASP A 30 -15.55 -4.28 26.00
N LEU A 31 -16.23 -3.18 25.68
CA LEU A 31 -16.56 -2.11 26.63
C LEU A 31 -17.60 -2.52 27.68
N ASN A 32 -18.44 -3.51 27.36
CA ASN A 32 -19.48 -3.99 28.27
C ASN A 32 -18.93 -5.00 29.28
N THR A 33 -18.22 -6.02 28.78
CA THR A 33 -17.68 -7.11 29.60
C THR A 33 -16.33 -6.78 30.21
N LYS A 34 -15.63 -5.71 29.76
CA LYS A 34 -14.27 -5.30 30.14
C LYS A 34 -13.21 -6.38 29.86
N LYS A 35 -13.48 -7.28 28.93
CA LYS A 35 -12.57 -8.36 28.52
C LYS A 35 -11.83 -7.99 27.25
N THR A 36 -10.59 -8.48 27.13
CA THR A 36 -9.77 -8.36 25.94
C THR A 36 -9.57 -9.76 25.32
N ALA A 37 -9.76 -9.88 24.03
CA ALA A 37 -9.41 -11.07 23.25
C ALA A 37 -8.27 -10.74 22.28
N ASN A 38 -7.31 -11.66 22.11
CA ASN A 38 -6.34 -11.64 21.02
C ASN A 38 -6.96 -12.34 19.81
N ILE A 39 -7.14 -11.65 18.69
CA ILE A 39 -7.78 -12.23 17.50
C ILE A 39 -6.77 -12.66 16.44
N SER A 40 -5.51 -12.29 16.53
CA SER A 40 -4.44 -12.70 15.63
C SER A 40 -3.47 -13.72 16.27
N GLU A 41 -3.83 -14.26 17.43
CA GLU A 41 -3.01 -15.25 18.14
C GLU A 41 -2.51 -16.38 17.21
N GLY A 42 -1.21 -16.67 17.31
CA GLY A 42 -0.54 -17.69 16.50
C GLY A 42 0.15 -17.14 15.24
N ILE A 43 -0.08 -15.89 14.87
CA ILE A 43 0.71 -15.19 13.84
C ILE A 43 1.85 -14.48 14.58
N MET A 44 3.09 -14.68 14.15
CA MET A 44 4.26 -14.32 14.94
C MET A 44 4.96 -13.02 14.46
N GLY A 45 4.54 -12.46 13.33
CA GLY A 45 5.08 -11.21 12.79
C GLY A 45 4.32 -9.98 13.28
N TYR A 46 4.40 -8.89 12.51
CA TYR A 46 3.63 -7.68 12.76
C TYR A 46 2.17 -7.88 12.33
N ASP A 47 1.23 -7.73 13.26
CA ASP A 47 -0.19 -7.52 12.98
C ASP A 47 -0.55 -6.07 13.31
N THR A 48 -1.05 -5.31 12.32
CA THR A 48 -1.24 -3.86 12.45
C THR A 48 -2.52 -3.39 11.74
N ASN A 49 -2.91 -2.15 12.01
CA ASN A 49 -3.97 -1.42 11.31
C ASN A 49 -5.32 -2.16 11.25
N PRO A 50 -5.90 -2.60 12.39
CA PRO A 50 -7.19 -3.28 12.40
C PRO A 50 -8.32 -2.32 12.03
N GLN A 51 -9.22 -2.76 11.14
CA GLN A 51 -10.39 -2.01 10.70
C GLN A 51 -11.61 -2.91 10.66
N TYR A 52 -12.69 -2.52 11.36
CA TYR A 52 -13.99 -3.17 11.22
C TYR A 52 -14.61 -2.86 9.86
N SER A 53 -15.33 -3.84 9.30
CA SER A 53 -16.19 -3.59 8.16
C SER A 53 -17.35 -2.65 8.55
N PRO A 54 -17.92 -1.87 7.60
CA PRO A 54 -19.03 -0.96 7.86
C PRO A 54 -20.27 -1.61 8.47
N ASP A 55 -20.52 -2.89 8.14
CA ASP A 55 -21.62 -3.67 8.68
C ASP A 55 -21.33 -4.32 10.04
N GLY A 56 -20.07 -4.21 10.52
CA GLY A 56 -19.61 -4.75 11.79
C GLY A 56 -19.49 -6.27 11.86
N LYS A 57 -19.55 -6.99 10.73
CA LYS A 57 -19.46 -8.45 10.68
C LYS A 57 -18.06 -8.99 10.53
N PHE A 58 -17.16 -8.16 10.00
CA PHE A 58 -15.77 -8.54 9.72
C PHE A 58 -14.80 -7.56 10.36
N ILE A 59 -13.58 -8.01 10.52
CA ILE A 59 -12.43 -7.17 10.82
C ILE A 59 -11.28 -7.56 9.88
N ALA A 60 -10.61 -6.56 9.31
CA ALA A 60 -9.42 -6.74 8.49
C ALA A 60 -8.20 -6.12 9.15
N TRP A 61 -7.02 -6.65 8.88
CA TRP A 61 -5.74 -6.09 9.36
C TRP A 61 -4.59 -6.48 8.45
N GLN A 62 -3.50 -5.72 8.53
CA GLN A 62 -2.24 -6.05 7.87
C GLN A 62 -1.44 -7.02 8.74
N SER A 63 -0.80 -8.02 8.13
CA SER A 63 -0.16 -9.13 8.85
C SER A 63 1.11 -9.60 8.15
N MET A 64 2.22 -9.63 8.88
CA MET A 64 3.44 -10.37 8.52
C MET A 64 3.44 -11.71 9.26
N GLU A 65 4.12 -12.73 8.69
CA GLU A 65 4.04 -14.10 9.22
C GLU A 65 5.06 -14.42 10.29
N ARG A 66 6.31 -13.93 10.11
CA ARG A 66 7.47 -14.40 10.87
C ARG A 66 7.97 -13.38 11.89
N ASP A 67 8.26 -13.85 13.08
CA ASP A 67 8.93 -13.06 14.12
C ASP A 67 10.37 -12.72 13.71
N GLY A 68 10.79 -11.48 13.95
CA GLY A 68 12.14 -10.99 13.66
C GLY A 68 12.47 -10.82 12.18
N TYR A 69 11.49 -10.96 11.26
CA TYR A 69 11.70 -10.87 9.82
C TYR A 69 10.96 -9.70 9.19
N GLU A 70 11.54 -8.50 9.27
CA GLU A 70 10.91 -7.24 8.85
C GLU A 70 10.73 -7.10 7.32
N SER A 71 11.38 -7.96 6.53
CA SER A 71 11.19 -8.02 5.07
C SER A 71 10.12 -9.02 4.64
N ASP A 72 9.33 -9.54 5.57
CA ASP A 72 8.23 -10.42 5.26
C ASP A 72 7.11 -9.70 4.51
N GLN A 73 6.33 -10.45 3.74
CA GLN A 73 5.19 -9.90 3.01
C GLN A 73 4.15 -9.33 3.98
N ASN A 74 3.76 -8.08 3.77
CA ASN A 74 2.65 -7.46 4.50
C ASN A 74 1.32 -7.84 3.85
N ARG A 75 0.68 -8.85 4.42
CA ARG A 75 -0.55 -9.49 3.93
C ARG A 75 -1.79 -8.74 4.42
N LEU A 76 -2.91 -8.92 3.75
CA LEU A 76 -4.23 -8.48 4.23
C LEU A 76 -5.04 -9.68 4.70
N MET A 77 -5.33 -9.70 6.01
CA MET A 77 -6.14 -10.72 6.66
C MET A 77 -7.55 -10.19 6.91
N VAL A 78 -8.54 -11.07 6.81
CA VAL A 78 -9.94 -10.77 7.14
C VAL A 78 -10.46 -11.87 8.05
N MET A 79 -11.17 -11.50 9.11
CA MET A 79 -11.83 -12.43 10.02
C MET A 79 -13.33 -12.15 10.08
N ASN A 80 -14.14 -13.18 9.95
CA ASN A 80 -15.56 -13.14 10.26
C ASN A 80 -15.75 -13.16 11.78
N LEU A 81 -16.39 -12.15 12.34
CA LEU A 81 -16.55 -11.98 13.79
C LEU A 81 -17.58 -12.92 14.42
N GLU A 82 -18.48 -13.51 13.62
CA GLU A 82 -19.46 -14.48 14.07
C GLU A 82 -18.88 -15.89 14.14
N THR A 83 -18.17 -16.30 13.08
CA THR A 83 -17.63 -17.67 12.95
C THR A 83 -16.24 -17.82 13.50
N GLY A 84 -15.47 -16.72 13.59
CA GLY A 84 -14.03 -16.72 13.92
C GLY A 84 -13.13 -17.17 12.76
N GLU A 85 -13.69 -17.47 11.59
CA GLU A 85 -12.93 -17.86 10.41
C GLU A 85 -12.04 -16.72 9.93
N LYS A 86 -10.77 -17.04 9.66
CA LYS A 86 -9.76 -16.11 9.13
C LYS A 86 -9.36 -16.51 7.73
N ILE A 87 -9.28 -15.52 6.82
CA ILE A 87 -8.82 -15.71 5.46
C ILE A 87 -7.64 -14.80 5.14
N PHE A 88 -6.70 -15.27 4.34
CA PHE A 88 -5.65 -14.48 3.73
C PHE A 88 -6.21 -13.85 2.44
N ALA A 89 -6.80 -12.66 2.57
CA ALA A 89 -7.54 -12.03 1.47
C ALA A 89 -6.65 -11.61 0.30
N SER A 90 -5.40 -11.21 0.56
CA SER A 90 -4.44 -10.80 -0.48
C SER A 90 -3.52 -11.95 -0.95
N LYS A 91 -3.93 -13.22 -0.83
CA LYS A 91 -3.09 -14.40 -1.12
C LYS A 91 -2.50 -14.40 -2.53
N ASP A 92 -3.26 -13.93 -3.50
CA ASP A 92 -2.86 -13.92 -4.92
C ASP A 92 -2.16 -12.60 -5.34
N PHE A 93 -1.78 -11.77 -4.38
CA PHE A 93 -1.00 -10.56 -4.60
C PHE A 93 0.44 -10.76 -4.13
N ASP A 94 1.36 -10.91 -5.08
CA ASP A 94 2.78 -11.19 -4.81
C ASP A 94 3.56 -9.91 -4.47
N SER A 95 3.02 -9.11 -3.55
CA SER A 95 3.67 -7.91 -3.01
C SER A 95 3.02 -7.49 -1.69
N ASN A 96 3.48 -6.38 -1.10
CA ASN A 96 2.95 -5.83 0.13
C ASN A 96 1.62 -5.10 -0.08
N VAL A 97 0.74 -5.18 0.93
CA VAL A 97 -0.39 -4.27 1.08
C VAL A 97 0.06 -3.10 1.96
N ASP A 98 0.15 -1.88 1.39
CA ASP A 98 0.69 -0.72 2.08
C ASP A 98 -0.36 0.07 2.87
N GLY A 99 -1.63 -0.04 2.49
CA GLY A 99 -2.77 0.56 3.18
C GLY A 99 -4.06 0.08 2.55
N PHE A 100 -5.16 0.07 3.32
CA PHE A 100 -6.44 -0.43 2.81
C PHE A 100 -7.64 0.31 3.42
N VAL A 101 -8.79 0.17 2.76
CA VAL A 101 -10.11 0.63 3.23
C VAL A 101 -11.20 -0.33 2.76
N TRP A 102 -12.25 -0.49 3.57
CA TRP A 102 -13.44 -1.25 3.21
C TRP A 102 -14.30 -0.54 2.16
N SER A 103 -14.97 -1.31 1.29
CA SER A 103 -16.12 -0.80 0.53
C SER A 103 -17.31 -0.51 1.46
N ALA A 104 -18.21 0.40 1.08
CA ALA A 104 -19.35 0.78 1.89
C ALA A 104 -20.28 -0.40 2.21
N ASP A 105 -20.39 -1.37 1.30
CA ASP A 105 -21.23 -2.56 1.43
C ASP A 105 -20.51 -3.75 2.09
N ALA A 106 -19.29 -3.56 2.59
CA ALA A 106 -18.45 -4.58 3.23
C ALA A 106 -18.09 -5.80 2.35
N LYS A 107 -18.30 -5.73 1.02
CA LYS A 107 -18.03 -6.85 0.10
C LYS A 107 -16.67 -6.81 -0.55
N ALA A 108 -15.96 -5.70 -0.42
CA ALA A 108 -14.64 -5.53 -1.01
C ALA A 108 -13.70 -4.73 -0.10
N LEU A 109 -12.41 -4.86 -0.38
CA LEU A 109 -11.36 -4.03 0.18
C LEU A 109 -10.64 -3.32 -0.97
N TYR A 110 -10.33 -2.04 -0.77
CA TYR A 110 -9.45 -1.27 -1.67
C TYR A 110 -8.13 -1.07 -0.97
N PHE A 111 -7.03 -1.28 -1.68
CA PHE A 111 -5.69 -1.17 -1.09
C PHE A 111 -4.68 -0.61 -2.07
N THR A 112 -3.56 -0.11 -1.57
CA THR A 112 -2.38 0.24 -2.34
C THR A 112 -1.29 -0.80 -2.18
N GLY A 113 -0.53 -1.04 -3.26
CA GLY A 113 0.60 -1.95 -3.24
C GLY A 113 1.47 -1.79 -4.46
N VAL A 114 2.77 -2.10 -4.31
CA VAL A 114 3.75 -1.94 -5.37
C VAL A 114 3.82 -3.18 -6.24
N TRP A 115 3.71 -3.00 -7.54
CA TRP A 115 3.96 -4.03 -8.54
C TRP A 115 4.78 -3.45 -9.69
N HIS A 116 5.90 -4.08 -10.02
CA HIS A 116 6.82 -3.63 -11.08
C HIS A 116 7.31 -2.18 -10.91
N GLY A 117 7.59 -1.75 -9.66
CA GLY A 117 8.11 -0.42 -9.38
C GLY A 117 7.08 0.70 -9.49
N GLU A 118 5.80 0.39 -9.44
CA GLU A 118 4.67 1.34 -9.43
C GLU A 118 3.70 0.95 -8.32
N SER A 119 3.36 1.90 -7.44
CA SER A 119 2.32 1.68 -6.42
C SER A 119 0.96 1.99 -7.02
N GLN A 120 0.12 0.97 -7.17
CA GLN A 120 -1.21 1.10 -7.77
C GLN A 120 -2.32 0.84 -6.75
N VAL A 121 -3.55 1.24 -7.09
CA VAL A 121 -4.75 0.94 -6.31
C VAL A 121 -5.39 -0.33 -6.84
N TYR A 122 -5.73 -1.23 -5.93
CA TYR A 122 -6.36 -2.51 -6.22
C TYR A 122 -7.67 -2.67 -5.46
N LYS A 123 -8.55 -3.54 -5.99
CA LYS A 123 -9.75 -4.05 -5.32
C LYS A 123 -9.56 -5.53 -5.03
N ILE A 124 -9.89 -5.98 -3.81
CA ILE A 124 -10.14 -7.39 -3.48
C ILE A 124 -11.65 -7.56 -3.38
N ASP A 125 -12.23 -8.46 -4.18
CA ASP A 125 -13.64 -8.82 -4.11
C ASP A 125 -13.82 -10.04 -3.20
N LEU A 126 -14.35 -9.83 -2.00
CA LEU A 126 -14.55 -10.88 -1.00
C LEU A 126 -15.68 -11.85 -1.37
N THR A 127 -16.50 -11.51 -2.35
CA THR A 127 -17.61 -12.34 -2.85
C THR A 127 -17.25 -13.17 -4.07
N ASP A 128 -16.09 -12.89 -4.70
CA ASP A 128 -15.58 -13.59 -5.88
C ASP A 128 -14.18 -14.18 -5.59
N SER A 129 -14.13 -15.13 -4.64
CA SER A 129 -12.90 -15.87 -4.29
C SER A 129 -11.69 -14.99 -3.98
N ASN A 130 -11.91 -13.80 -3.42
CA ASN A 130 -10.89 -12.78 -3.15
C ASN A 130 -10.15 -12.31 -4.41
N LYS A 131 -10.83 -12.26 -5.53
CA LYS A 131 -10.27 -11.80 -6.79
C LYS A 131 -9.70 -10.39 -6.68
N ILE A 132 -8.43 -10.25 -7.06
CA ILE A 132 -7.72 -8.99 -7.05
C ILE A 132 -7.76 -8.36 -8.44
N THR A 133 -8.15 -7.09 -8.50
CA THR A 133 -8.25 -6.34 -9.75
C THR A 133 -7.58 -4.98 -9.60
N PRO A 134 -6.65 -4.57 -10.49
CA PRO A 134 -6.10 -3.24 -10.50
C PRO A 134 -7.16 -2.21 -10.91
N LEU A 135 -7.24 -1.09 -10.21
CA LEU A 135 -8.12 0.05 -10.50
C LEU A 135 -7.38 1.18 -11.20
N THR A 136 -6.06 1.23 -11.08
CA THR A 136 -5.19 2.24 -11.67
C THR A 136 -4.05 1.59 -12.44
N SER A 137 -3.37 2.38 -13.25
CA SER A 137 -2.19 1.97 -14.01
C SER A 137 -1.36 3.20 -14.40
N GLY A 138 -0.13 2.98 -14.88
CA GLY A 138 0.77 4.01 -15.37
C GLY A 138 1.90 4.32 -14.38
N MET A 139 2.89 5.07 -14.86
CA MET A 139 4.11 5.41 -14.11
C MET A 139 3.82 6.43 -13.00
N TYR A 140 3.06 5.99 -12.00
CA TYR A 140 2.69 6.76 -10.82
C TYR A 140 2.75 5.88 -9.58
N ASP A 141 2.96 6.50 -8.43
CA ASP A 141 2.69 5.92 -7.14
C ASP A 141 1.41 6.52 -6.55
N TYR A 142 0.51 5.65 -6.14
CA TYR A 142 -0.68 5.99 -5.37
C TYR A 142 -0.48 5.63 -3.91
N ALA A 143 -0.89 6.52 -3.02
CA ALA A 143 -0.82 6.33 -1.58
C ALA A 143 -2.10 6.85 -0.89
N GLY A 144 -2.31 6.46 0.35
CA GLY A 144 -3.34 7.03 1.19
C GLY A 144 -4.75 6.85 0.65
N VAL A 145 -5.19 5.62 0.44
CA VAL A 145 -6.55 5.32 -0.05
C VAL A 145 -7.61 5.60 1.03
N ALA A 146 -8.65 6.37 0.69
CA ALA A 146 -9.81 6.63 1.51
C ALA A 146 -11.11 6.53 0.69
N LEU A 147 -12.18 6.01 1.28
CA LEU A 147 -13.49 5.94 0.63
C LEU A 147 -14.29 7.23 0.90
N LEU A 148 -14.80 7.84 -0.16
CA LEU A 148 -15.74 8.97 -0.10
C LEU A 148 -17.12 8.54 -0.61
N GLY A 149 -18.09 8.50 0.29
CA GLY A 149 -19.40 7.95 -0.02
C GLY A 149 -19.32 6.46 -0.35
N GLU A 150 -20.05 6.03 -1.38
CA GLU A 150 -20.12 4.61 -1.77
C GLU A 150 -19.26 4.26 -2.98
N HIS A 151 -18.91 5.25 -3.82
CA HIS A 151 -18.40 4.99 -5.16
C HIS A 151 -17.15 5.79 -5.53
N LYS A 152 -16.53 6.51 -4.58
CA LYS A 152 -15.30 7.26 -4.88
C LYS A 152 -14.19 6.93 -3.91
N LEU A 153 -13.00 6.74 -4.45
CA LEU A 153 -11.79 6.73 -3.65
C LEU A 153 -11.08 8.06 -3.78
N ILE A 154 -10.52 8.53 -2.68
CA ILE A 154 -9.61 9.67 -2.62
C ILE A 154 -8.22 9.11 -2.36
N VAL A 155 -7.24 9.53 -3.17
CA VAL A 155 -5.88 9.02 -3.13
C VAL A 155 -4.88 10.15 -3.33
N GLN A 156 -3.69 10.00 -2.78
CA GLN A 156 -2.52 10.78 -3.19
C GLN A 156 -1.91 10.13 -4.42
N ARG A 157 -1.35 10.94 -5.33
CA ARG A 157 -0.60 10.44 -6.49
C ARG A 157 0.62 11.32 -6.73
N HIS A 158 1.74 10.67 -6.94
CA HIS A 158 2.99 11.30 -7.35
C HIS A 158 3.73 10.45 -8.40
N SER A 159 4.85 10.97 -8.88
CA SER A 159 5.77 10.24 -9.74
C SER A 159 7.19 10.77 -9.55
N LEU A 160 8.18 10.15 -10.18
CA LEU A 160 9.56 10.67 -10.21
C LEU A 160 9.67 12.09 -10.81
N SER A 161 8.62 12.59 -11.44
CA SER A 161 8.56 13.93 -12.07
C SER A 161 7.47 14.84 -11.49
N MET A 162 6.77 14.43 -10.45
CA MET A 162 5.63 15.17 -9.91
C MET A 162 5.44 14.87 -8.43
N GLY A 163 5.39 15.90 -7.60
CA GLY A 163 5.06 15.77 -6.17
C GLY A 163 3.58 15.40 -5.95
N ASP A 164 3.26 15.16 -4.68
CA ASP A 164 1.92 14.73 -4.29
C ASP A 164 0.82 15.71 -4.68
N GLU A 165 -0.20 15.18 -5.33
CA GLU A 165 -1.48 15.84 -5.55
C GLU A 165 -2.62 14.88 -5.19
N ILE A 166 -3.79 15.41 -4.86
CA ILE A 166 -4.97 14.62 -4.51
C ILE A 166 -5.78 14.32 -5.76
N TYR A 167 -6.19 13.06 -5.87
CA TYR A 167 -7.01 12.56 -6.96
C TYR A 167 -8.24 11.84 -6.43
N SER A 168 -9.30 11.79 -7.22
CA SER A 168 -10.42 10.88 -7.02
C SER A 168 -10.44 9.80 -8.08
N ILE A 169 -10.89 8.60 -7.69
CA ILE A 169 -11.18 7.47 -8.58
C ILE A 169 -12.68 7.19 -8.46
N ASP A 170 -13.43 7.34 -9.55
CA ASP A 170 -14.88 7.09 -9.58
C ASP A 170 -15.14 5.63 -9.95
N LEU A 171 -15.50 4.82 -8.96
CA LEU A 171 -15.75 3.39 -9.09
C LEU A 171 -17.00 3.06 -9.93
N ALA A 172 -17.94 4.02 -10.03
CA ALA A 172 -19.17 3.89 -10.82
C ALA A 172 -18.96 4.28 -12.29
N ASP A 173 -17.90 5.06 -12.61
CA ASP A 173 -17.56 5.52 -13.95
C ASP A 173 -16.25 4.88 -14.43
N ASN A 174 -16.21 3.55 -14.47
CA ASN A 174 -15.07 2.77 -14.99
C ASN A 174 -13.71 3.20 -14.41
N ASN A 175 -13.65 3.45 -13.10
CA ASN A 175 -12.45 3.92 -12.38
C ASN A 175 -11.86 5.23 -12.94
N LYS A 176 -12.71 6.11 -13.44
CA LYS A 176 -12.29 7.40 -13.96
C LYS A 176 -11.54 8.22 -12.92
N ILE A 177 -10.32 8.62 -13.26
CA ILE A 177 -9.44 9.36 -12.39
C ILE A 177 -9.59 10.86 -12.69
N ALA A 178 -9.74 11.68 -11.63
CA ALA A 178 -9.77 13.13 -11.73
C ALA A 178 -8.83 13.76 -10.70
N GLN A 179 -8.02 14.72 -11.12
CA GLN A 179 -7.18 15.51 -10.22
C GLN A 179 -8.04 16.53 -9.48
N LEU A 180 -7.85 16.62 -8.15
CA LEU A 180 -8.61 17.53 -7.28
C LEU A 180 -7.78 18.72 -6.82
N THR A 181 -6.46 18.58 -6.71
CA THR A 181 -5.55 19.66 -6.31
C THR A 181 -4.50 19.93 -7.36
N THR A 182 -3.96 21.13 -7.39
CA THR A 182 -2.90 21.59 -8.30
C THR A 182 -1.90 22.47 -7.55
N GLU A 183 -1.59 22.09 -6.31
CA GLU A 183 -0.78 22.91 -5.39
C GLU A 183 0.63 23.15 -5.92
N ASN A 184 1.20 22.15 -6.60
CA ASN A 184 2.56 22.25 -7.13
C ASN A 184 2.64 22.85 -8.54
N LYS A 185 1.51 23.13 -9.19
CA LYS A 185 1.47 23.58 -10.59
C LYS A 185 2.31 24.84 -10.84
N HIS A 186 2.23 25.82 -9.95
CA HIS A 186 2.94 27.08 -10.08
C HIS A 186 4.47 26.91 -10.06
N ILE A 187 4.99 25.83 -9.47
CA ILE A 187 6.40 25.46 -9.48
C ILE A 187 6.73 24.77 -10.80
N TYR A 188 5.96 23.72 -11.16
CA TYR A 188 6.24 22.93 -12.37
C TYR A 188 6.13 23.71 -13.66
N ASP A 189 5.25 24.70 -13.73
CA ASP A 189 5.14 25.60 -14.90
C ASP A 189 6.43 26.41 -15.17
N GLN A 190 7.33 26.49 -14.20
CA GLN A 190 8.60 27.20 -14.31
C GLN A 190 9.81 26.26 -14.50
N LEU A 191 9.59 24.95 -14.45
CA LEU A 191 10.65 23.94 -14.53
C LEU A 191 10.57 23.17 -15.85
N THR A 192 11.73 22.81 -16.37
CA THR A 192 11.83 21.80 -17.42
C THR A 192 12.30 20.51 -16.78
N ILE A 193 11.37 19.59 -16.62
CA ILE A 193 11.65 18.29 -16.01
C ILE A 193 12.04 17.28 -17.10
N GLY A 194 13.05 16.44 -16.83
CA GLY A 194 13.51 15.40 -17.73
C GLY A 194 12.51 14.25 -17.84
N LYS A 195 12.57 13.54 -18.97
CA LYS A 195 11.77 12.32 -19.19
C LYS A 195 12.25 11.21 -18.24
N VAL A 196 11.30 10.46 -17.69
CA VAL A 196 11.56 9.20 -16.98
C VAL A 196 11.17 8.03 -17.87
N GLU A 197 11.97 6.96 -17.87
CA GLU A 197 11.74 5.76 -18.66
C GLU A 197 12.08 4.51 -17.84
N GLY A 198 11.16 3.54 -17.78
CA GLY A 198 11.40 2.21 -17.22
C GLY A 198 12.09 1.31 -18.24
N ARG A 199 13.16 0.64 -17.85
CA ARG A 199 13.88 -0.33 -18.67
C ARG A 199 14.04 -1.65 -17.96
N TRP A 200 13.62 -2.71 -18.63
CA TRP A 200 13.88 -4.06 -18.19
C TRP A 200 15.20 -4.57 -18.77
N MET A 201 16.13 -4.91 -17.91
CA MET A 201 17.45 -5.39 -18.29
C MET A 201 17.66 -6.81 -17.79
N LYS A 202 18.26 -7.66 -18.64
CA LYS A 202 18.64 -9.01 -18.24
C LYS A 202 19.88 -8.97 -17.36
N THR A 203 19.78 -9.60 -16.19
CA THR A 203 20.89 -9.74 -15.24
C THR A 203 21.82 -10.90 -15.63
N THR A 204 22.98 -11.00 -14.99
CA THR A 204 23.97 -12.06 -15.25
C THR A 204 23.45 -13.45 -14.91
N ASP A 205 22.50 -13.57 -13.98
CA ASP A 205 21.83 -14.82 -13.62
C ASP A 205 20.57 -15.09 -14.46
N GLY A 206 20.32 -14.25 -15.49
CA GLY A 206 19.25 -14.45 -16.47
C GLY A 206 17.89 -13.90 -16.08
N LYS A 207 17.74 -13.28 -14.91
CA LYS A 207 16.52 -12.64 -14.46
C LYS A 207 16.30 -11.30 -15.14
N GLN A 208 15.13 -10.69 -14.93
CA GLN A 208 14.79 -9.35 -15.39
C GLN A 208 14.89 -8.36 -14.23
N MET A 209 15.59 -7.26 -14.43
CA MET A 209 15.74 -6.18 -13.48
C MET A 209 15.13 -4.91 -14.06
N LEU A 210 14.18 -4.31 -13.34
CA LEU A 210 13.65 -2.98 -13.68
C LEU A 210 14.65 -1.91 -13.26
N THR A 211 14.88 -0.96 -14.15
CA THR A 211 15.73 0.21 -13.92
C THR A 211 15.02 1.45 -14.41
N TRP A 212 14.95 2.48 -13.58
CA TRP A 212 14.46 3.80 -13.99
C TRP A 212 15.62 4.61 -14.57
N VAL A 213 15.38 5.19 -15.73
CA VAL A 213 16.33 6.13 -16.38
C VAL A 213 15.69 7.52 -16.37
N ILE A 214 16.34 8.45 -15.69
CA ILE A 214 15.93 9.86 -15.63
C ILE A 214 16.87 10.63 -16.55
N TYR A 215 16.33 11.18 -17.61
CA TYR A 215 17.08 11.98 -18.59
C TYR A 215 17.22 13.43 -18.11
N PRO A 216 18.31 14.11 -18.44
CA PRO A 216 18.39 15.55 -18.17
C PRO A 216 17.36 16.33 -19.00
N PRO A 217 16.97 17.54 -18.55
CA PRO A 217 16.20 18.46 -19.38
C PRO A 217 16.86 18.65 -20.75
N HIS A 218 16.03 18.74 -21.80
CA HIS A 218 16.52 18.93 -23.20
C HIS A 218 17.49 17.83 -23.68
N PHE A 219 17.27 16.59 -23.24
CA PHE A 219 18.11 15.45 -23.63
C PHE A 219 18.22 15.32 -25.17
N ASP A 220 19.48 15.23 -25.65
CA ASP A 220 19.78 14.99 -27.06
C ASP A 220 20.46 13.61 -27.18
N PRO A 221 19.85 12.62 -27.88
CA PRO A 221 20.39 11.27 -27.99
C PRO A 221 21.71 11.18 -28.74
N ASN A 222 22.11 12.25 -29.46
CA ASN A 222 23.38 12.33 -30.17
C ASN A 222 24.54 12.82 -29.30
N LYS A 223 24.26 13.22 -28.06
CA LYS A 223 25.25 13.72 -27.10
C LYS A 223 25.56 12.66 -26.03
N LYS A 224 26.74 12.73 -25.44
CA LYS A 224 27.11 11.96 -24.25
C LYS A 224 26.92 12.80 -23.01
N TYR A 225 26.41 12.16 -21.96
CA TYR A 225 26.14 12.79 -20.66
C TYR A 225 26.85 12.04 -19.55
N PRO A 226 27.33 12.72 -18.50
CA PRO A 226 27.70 12.04 -17.26
C PRO A 226 26.49 11.26 -16.73
N THR A 227 26.74 10.05 -16.26
CA THR A 227 25.68 9.19 -15.74
C THR A 227 25.97 8.87 -14.28
N LEU A 228 24.97 9.06 -13.42
CA LEU A 228 24.99 8.66 -12.03
C LEU A 228 24.17 7.37 -11.89
N LEU A 229 24.75 6.36 -11.25
CA LEU A 229 24.03 5.16 -10.86
C LEU A 229 23.63 5.28 -9.38
N PHE A 230 22.34 5.28 -9.13
CA PHE A 230 21.77 5.18 -7.79
C PHE A 230 21.36 3.74 -7.53
N CYS A 231 21.94 3.14 -6.48
CA CYS A 231 21.57 1.79 -6.03
C CYS A 231 20.73 1.91 -4.78
N GLU A 232 19.48 1.42 -4.84
CA GLU A 232 18.62 1.37 -3.67
C GLU A 232 19.17 0.41 -2.63
N GLY A 233 19.09 0.84 -1.37
CA GLY A 233 19.38 -0.01 -0.22
C GLY A 233 18.07 -0.56 0.37
N GLY A 234 18.21 -1.36 1.42
CA GLY A 234 17.00 -1.74 2.11
C GLY A 234 17.03 -3.14 2.67
N PRO A 235 17.07 -4.23 2.00
CA PRO A 235 16.84 -4.64 0.61
C PRO A 235 15.37 -4.91 0.26
N GLN A 236 14.42 -4.68 1.19
CA GLN A 236 13.00 -5.07 1.07
C GLN A 236 12.11 -4.03 0.37
N SER A 237 12.64 -2.90 -0.04
CA SER A 237 11.87 -1.86 -0.73
C SER A 237 12.28 -1.74 -2.19
N PRO A 238 11.34 -1.74 -3.14
CA PRO A 238 11.63 -1.45 -4.53
C PRO A 238 11.83 0.06 -4.74
N VAL A 239 12.62 0.43 -5.74
CA VAL A 239 12.57 1.80 -6.28
C VAL A 239 11.29 1.93 -7.09
N SER A 240 10.34 2.71 -6.58
CA SER A 240 9.09 3.02 -7.25
C SER A 240 9.10 4.44 -7.83
N GLN A 241 7.94 5.01 -8.11
CA GLN A 241 7.77 6.37 -8.64
C GLN A 241 7.81 7.45 -7.56
N PHE A 242 8.57 7.25 -6.46
CA PHE A 242 8.57 8.17 -5.34
C PHE A 242 9.09 9.56 -5.71
N TRP A 243 8.49 10.59 -5.15
CA TRP A 243 8.93 11.97 -5.26
C TRP A 243 9.67 12.42 -4.01
N SER A 244 10.73 13.19 -4.20
CA SER A 244 11.43 13.85 -3.11
C SER A 244 11.94 15.21 -3.55
N TYR A 245 11.51 16.26 -2.89
CA TYR A 245 12.05 17.63 -3.09
C TYR A 245 13.56 17.71 -2.81
N ARG A 246 14.13 16.73 -2.15
CA ARG A 246 15.55 16.65 -1.85
C ARG A 246 16.36 16.04 -3.00
N TRP A 247 15.77 15.12 -3.76
CA TRP A 247 16.50 14.27 -4.71
C TRP A 247 16.07 14.44 -6.16
N ASN A 248 14.85 14.94 -6.40
CA ASN A 248 14.27 15.01 -7.74
C ASN A 248 14.26 16.41 -8.34
N MET A 249 14.89 17.40 -7.69
CA MET A 249 15.04 18.76 -8.22
C MET A 249 16.43 19.01 -8.79
#